data_654ce2eb526d273778c7c17721dc00de
#
_entry.id   654ce2eb526d273778c7c17721dc00de
#
_cell.length_a   1.000
_cell.length_b   1.000
_cell.length_c   1.000
_cell.angle_alpha   90.00
_cell.angle_beta   90.00
_cell.angle_gamma   90.00
#
_symmetry.space_group_name_H-M   'P 1'
#
loop_
_entity.id
_entity.type
_entity.pdbx_description
1 polymer ?
#
loop_
_entity_poly.entity_id
_entity_poly.type
_entity_poly.pdbx_seq_one_letter_code
_entity_poly.pdbx_strand_id
1 'polypeptide(L)'
;MSQITITLLFLLFAIVMFMWEKIPLGLTSMIVCVGLVVTGVLEWQTAFAGFIDSNVILFVAMFIVGGALFETGMANKIGGIVTHFAKTERQLIVAIMVIVGVMSGFLSNTGTAAILIPVVIGIAAKSGYSRSRLLMPLVFAAAMGGNLTLIGAPGNMIAQSGMEGIGLKFGFFDYAKVGVPILIVGIIYFAFIGYKFLPNKEGSDEGIFDESKDFSHVPKWKQYLFLVILLLTLVGMIFEEQLGIKLCVIGCMGALALMITGVISEKDALASIDLKTIFLFGGTLSLAAALEQTGAGELIAEKVIGMLGDNPSPYVLTFVIFMLCCVMTNFMSNTATTALMVPIGISIAQGMGADPSAVLMACVIGGSCAYATPIGMPANTMVVTAGGYTFKDYAKAGVPMILVATVVSMILLPIFYPFFPG
;
A
#
# COMPACT_ATOMS: atom_id res chain seq x y z
N MET A 1 -13.35 -28.24 20.21
CA MET A 1 -12.69 -28.04 18.89
C MET A 1 -11.20 -27.90 19.16
N SER A 2 -10.34 -28.37 18.25
CA SER A 2 -8.90 -28.13 18.38
C SER A 2 -8.58 -26.63 18.18
N GLN A 3 -7.50 -26.14 18.76
CA GLN A 3 -7.07 -24.73 18.56
C GLN A 3 -6.79 -24.46 17.09
N ILE A 4 -6.22 -25.40 16.34
CA ILE A 4 -6.04 -25.32 14.88
C ILE A 4 -7.38 -25.06 14.18
N THR A 5 -8.43 -25.84 14.51
CA THR A 5 -9.74 -25.69 13.88
C THR A 5 -10.35 -24.30 14.17
N ILE A 6 -10.23 -23.81 15.40
CA ILE A 6 -10.72 -22.47 15.78
C ILE A 6 -9.97 -21.39 15.01
N THR A 7 -8.64 -21.49 14.91
CA THR A 7 -7.82 -20.53 14.15
C THR A 7 -8.19 -20.53 12.67
N LEU A 8 -8.38 -21.69 12.05
CA LEU A 8 -8.80 -21.78 10.65
C LEU A 8 -10.20 -21.21 10.40
N LEU A 9 -11.12 -21.36 11.36
CA LEU A 9 -12.45 -20.73 11.29
C LEU A 9 -12.36 -19.20 11.37
N PHE A 10 -11.50 -18.65 12.25
CA PHE A 10 -11.27 -17.21 12.30
C PHE A 10 -10.56 -16.69 11.04
N LEU A 11 -9.63 -17.45 10.47
CA LEU A 11 -9.02 -17.12 9.19
C LEU A 11 -10.09 -17.08 8.07
N LEU A 12 -10.91 -18.12 7.97
CA LEU A 12 -12.01 -18.15 6.99
C LEU A 12 -12.99 -16.99 7.18
N PHE A 13 -13.36 -16.72 8.44
CA PHE A 13 -14.21 -15.57 8.77
C PHE A 13 -13.56 -14.25 8.30
N ALA A 14 -12.27 -14.05 8.59
CA ALA A 14 -11.54 -12.85 8.17
C ALA A 14 -11.55 -12.71 6.64
N ILE A 15 -11.23 -13.79 5.90
CA ILE A 15 -11.24 -13.80 4.42
C ILE A 15 -12.63 -13.41 3.89
N VAL A 16 -13.68 -14.08 4.37
CA VAL A 16 -15.05 -13.82 3.91
C VAL A 16 -15.48 -12.39 4.21
N MET A 17 -15.21 -11.90 5.42
CA MET A 17 -15.63 -10.55 5.82
C MET A 17 -14.81 -9.46 5.15
N PHE A 18 -13.53 -9.67 4.88
CA PHE A 18 -12.69 -8.72 4.13
C PHE A 18 -13.09 -8.65 2.66
N MET A 19 -13.55 -9.76 2.07
CA MET A 19 -14.08 -9.76 0.70
C MET A 19 -15.48 -9.14 0.62
N TRP A 20 -16.30 -9.31 1.65
CA TRP A 20 -17.69 -8.83 1.65
C TRP A 20 -17.82 -7.37 2.04
N GLU A 21 -16.89 -6.84 2.81
CA GLU A 21 -16.79 -5.45 3.29
C GLU A 21 -18.07 -4.85 3.93
N LYS A 22 -19.04 -5.69 4.32
CA LYS A 22 -20.23 -5.22 5.05
C LYS A 22 -19.92 -4.73 6.46
N ILE A 23 -18.88 -5.29 7.06
CA ILE A 23 -18.33 -4.83 8.33
C ILE A 23 -17.01 -4.13 8.02
N PRO A 24 -16.73 -2.95 8.62
CA PRO A 24 -15.44 -2.28 8.44
C PRO A 24 -14.26 -3.20 8.74
N LEU A 25 -13.23 -3.14 7.92
CA LEU A 25 -12.05 -4.04 8.00
C LEU A 25 -11.41 -4.04 9.39
N GLY A 26 -11.25 -2.86 9.99
CA GLY A 26 -10.70 -2.73 11.35
C GLY A 26 -11.58 -3.42 12.40
N LEU A 27 -12.92 -3.32 12.28
CA LEU A 27 -13.84 -4.00 13.20
C LEU A 27 -13.77 -5.53 13.01
N THR A 28 -13.70 -6.01 11.78
CA THR A 28 -13.51 -7.45 11.49
C THR A 28 -12.23 -7.98 12.14
N SER A 29 -11.12 -7.25 12.01
CA SER A 29 -9.85 -7.62 12.64
C SER A 29 -9.94 -7.65 14.16
N MET A 30 -10.66 -6.69 14.75
CA MET A 30 -10.89 -6.66 16.19
C MET A 30 -11.76 -7.83 16.67
N ILE A 31 -12.79 -8.22 15.89
CA ILE A 31 -13.61 -9.40 16.20
C ILE A 31 -12.72 -10.66 16.21
N VAL A 32 -11.81 -10.79 15.24
CA VAL A 32 -10.84 -11.91 15.21
C VAL A 32 -9.92 -11.86 16.42
N CYS A 33 -9.29 -10.70 16.69
CA CYS A 33 -8.38 -10.52 17.83
C CYS A 33 -9.04 -10.89 19.16
N VAL A 34 -10.21 -10.32 19.46
CA VAL A 34 -10.97 -10.60 20.69
C VAL A 34 -11.47 -12.04 20.71
N GLY A 35 -11.94 -12.56 19.57
CA GLY A 35 -12.42 -13.93 19.44
C GLY A 35 -11.34 -14.97 19.75
N LEU A 36 -10.10 -14.75 19.31
CA LEU A 36 -8.95 -15.63 19.60
C LEU A 36 -8.63 -15.65 21.10
N VAL A 37 -8.80 -14.52 21.81
CA VAL A 37 -8.65 -14.46 23.26
C VAL A 37 -9.80 -15.19 23.97
N VAL A 38 -11.04 -14.89 23.63
CA VAL A 38 -12.24 -15.48 24.27
C VAL A 38 -12.29 -17.00 24.08
N THR A 39 -11.82 -17.49 22.96
CA THR A 39 -11.75 -18.94 22.68
C THR A 39 -10.53 -19.63 23.29
N GLY A 40 -9.64 -18.88 23.95
CA GLY A 40 -8.44 -19.43 24.62
C GLY A 40 -7.36 -19.90 23.64
N VAL A 41 -7.37 -19.43 22.39
CA VAL A 41 -6.31 -19.68 21.40
C VAL A 41 -5.08 -18.85 21.71
N LEU A 42 -5.27 -17.58 22.06
CA LEU A 42 -4.20 -16.66 22.43
C LEU A 42 -4.41 -16.06 23.82
N GLU A 43 -3.31 -15.79 24.51
CA GLU A 43 -3.33 -14.89 25.66
C GLU A 43 -3.56 -13.45 25.22
N TRP A 44 -4.20 -12.63 26.06
CA TRP A 44 -4.55 -11.26 25.70
C TRP A 44 -3.31 -10.41 25.37
N GLN A 45 -2.18 -10.62 26.05
CA GLN A 45 -0.92 -9.92 25.78
C GLN A 45 -0.45 -10.18 24.34
N THR A 46 -0.47 -11.42 23.90
CA THR A 46 -0.08 -11.82 22.54
C THR A 46 -1.06 -11.30 21.50
N ALA A 47 -2.35 -11.40 21.78
CA ALA A 47 -3.38 -10.96 20.84
C ALA A 47 -3.32 -9.43 20.58
N PHE A 48 -3.04 -8.62 21.61
CA PHE A 48 -2.98 -7.17 21.48
C PHE A 48 -1.55 -6.63 21.25
N ALA A 49 -0.52 -7.49 21.22
CA ALA A 49 0.87 -7.07 20.97
C ALA A 49 1.02 -6.33 19.64
N GLY A 50 0.21 -6.66 18.63
CA GLY A 50 0.21 -6.01 17.34
C GLY A 50 -0.03 -4.50 17.37
N PHE A 51 -0.71 -3.97 18.41
CA PHE A 51 -0.97 -2.54 18.54
C PHE A 51 0.25 -1.73 19.01
N ILE A 52 1.23 -2.39 19.60
CA ILE A 52 2.52 -1.80 20.00
C ILE A 52 3.68 -2.26 19.09
N ASP A 53 3.36 -2.91 17.96
CA ASP A 53 4.36 -3.27 16.95
C ASP A 53 5.06 -2.02 16.40
N SER A 54 6.38 -2.13 16.16
CA SER A 54 7.22 -1.02 15.71
C SER A 54 6.74 -0.41 14.39
N ASN A 55 6.21 -1.23 13.48
CA ASN A 55 5.72 -0.78 12.19
C ASN A 55 4.33 -0.12 12.30
N VAL A 56 3.50 -0.51 13.27
CA VAL A 56 2.24 0.20 13.57
C VAL A 56 2.54 1.60 14.12
N ILE A 57 3.52 1.72 15.04
CA ILE A 57 3.96 3.02 15.58
C ILE A 57 4.54 3.89 14.46
N LEU A 58 5.40 3.32 13.61
CA LEU A 58 5.93 4.01 12.42
C LEU A 58 4.80 4.52 11.53
N PHE A 59 3.79 3.70 11.30
CA PHE A 59 2.67 4.04 10.45
C PHE A 59 1.86 5.22 10.99
N VAL A 60 1.58 5.24 12.30
CA VAL A 60 0.95 6.38 12.99
C VAL A 60 1.77 7.66 12.77
N ALA A 61 3.09 7.58 12.98
CA ALA A 61 3.98 8.74 12.79
C ALA A 61 3.96 9.23 11.33
N MET A 62 3.99 8.32 10.36
CA MET A 62 3.98 8.69 8.94
C MET A 62 2.63 9.24 8.47
N PHE A 63 1.51 8.87 9.08
CA PHE A 63 0.23 9.56 8.85
C PHE A 63 0.29 11.03 9.27
N ILE A 64 0.91 11.34 10.41
CA ILE A 64 1.07 12.73 10.87
C ILE A 64 1.99 13.52 9.92
N VAL A 65 3.11 12.93 9.52
CA VAL A 65 4.02 13.55 8.54
C VAL A 65 3.31 13.78 7.20
N GLY A 66 2.55 12.79 6.72
CA GLY A 66 1.71 12.93 5.54
C GLY A 66 0.66 14.03 5.70
N GLY A 67 -0.04 14.09 6.83
CA GLY A 67 -1.02 15.13 7.14
C GLY A 67 -0.42 16.54 7.08
N ALA A 68 0.80 16.73 7.56
CA ALA A 68 1.49 18.00 7.51
C ALA A 68 1.79 18.46 6.06
N LEU A 69 2.02 17.56 5.13
CA LEU A 69 2.13 17.89 3.70
C LEU A 69 0.83 18.54 3.19
N PHE A 70 -0.32 18.03 3.65
CA PHE A 70 -1.63 18.54 3.26
C PHE A 70 -1.88 19.92 3.87
N GLU A 71 -1.73 20.05 5.19
CA GLU A 71 -2.02 21.26 5.92
C GLU A 71 -1.09 22.42 5.53
N THR A 72 0.11 22.15 5.02
CA THR A 72 1.02 23.17 4.50
C THR A 72 0.74 23.59 3.06
N GLY A 73 -0.15 22.90 2.33
CA GLY A 73 -0.43 23.16 0.92
C GLY A 73 0.74 22.84 -0.03
N MET A 74 1.78 22.16 0.47
CA MET A 74 2.95 21.78 -0.36
C MET A 74 2.56 20.83 -1.48
N ALA A 75 1.57 19.99 -1.26
CA ALA A 75 1.05 19.07 -2.26
C ALA A 75 0.50 19.80 -3.50
N ASN A 76 -0.23 20.91 -3.30
CA ASN A 76 -0.75 21.73 -4.41
C ASN A 76 0.38 22.40 -5.22
N LYS A 77 1.47 22.80 -4.56
CA LYS A 77 2.65 23.34 -5.26
C LYS A 77 3.34 22.29 -6.12
N ILE A 78 3.49 21.09 -5.60
CA ILE A 78 4.07 19.94 -6.36
C ILE A 78 3.19 19.63 -7.57
N GLY A 79 1.86 19.58 -7.40
CA GLY A 79 0.92 19.39 -8.50
C GLY A 79 1.00 20.46 -9.58
N GLY A 80 1.25 21.74 -9.21
CA GLY A 80 1.42 22.86 -10.16
C GLY A 80 2.62 22.72 -11.10
N ILE A 81 3.63 21.91 -10.74
CA ILE A 81 4.80 21.66 -11.58
C ILE A 81 4.41 20.87 -12.85
N VAL A 82 3.38 20.01 -12.77
CA VAL A 82 2.91 19.19 -13.89
C VAL A 82 2.58 20.02 -15.14
N THR A 83 1.88 21.14 -14.93
CA THR A 83 1.39 21.97 -16.04
C THR A 83 2.49 22.72 -16.79
N HIS A 84 3.64 22.87 -16.18
CA HIS A 84 4.73 23.66 -16.78
C HIS A 84 5.49 22.91 -17.89
N PHE A 85 5.53 21.58 -17.82
CA PHE A 85 6.37 20.75 -18.68
C PHE A 85 5.59 19.99 -19.77
N ALA A 86 4.26 19.87 -19.67
CA ALA A 86 3.49 19.01 -20.55
C ALA A 86 2.63 19.82 -21.56
N LYS A 87 2.90 19.62 -22.85
CA LYS A 87 2.19 20.30 -23.95
C LYS A 87 1.19 19.38 -24.68
N THR A 88 1.27 18.08 -24.46
CA THR A 88 0.39 17.08 -25.08
C THR A 88 -0.25 16.21 -24.01
N GLU A 89 -1.39 15.58 -24.33
CA GLU A 89 -2.07 14.65 -23.40
C GLU A 89 -1.15 13.55 -22.88
N ARG A 90 -0.34 12.94 -23.76
CA ARG A 90 0.62 11.89 -23.35
C ARG A 90 1.68 12.40 -22.40
N GLN A 91 2.20 13.61 -22.66
CA GLN A 91 3.17 14.24 -21.74
C GLN A 91 2.53 14.53 -20.38
N LEU A 92 1.25 14.95 -20.36
CA LEU A 92 0.52 15.13 -19.10
C LEU A 92 0.35 13.82 -18.34
N ILE A 93 -0.06 12.75 -19.02
CA ILE A 93 -0.17 11.41 -18.42
C ILE A 93 1.18 10.99 -17.80
N VAL A 94 2.26 11.09 -18.55
CA VAL A 94 3.62 10.75 -18.06
C VAL A 94 4.01 11.61 -16.87
N ALA A 95 3.84 12.93 -16.95
CA ALA A 95 4.20 13.85 -15.87
C ALA A 95 3.39 13.58 -14.59
N ILE A 96 2.07 13.36 -14.73
CA ILE A 96 1.20 12.97 -13.61
C ILE A 96 1.71 11.66 -12.98
N MET A 97 1.96 10.63 -13.80
CA MET A 97 2.39 9.33 -13.30
C MET A 97 3.75 9.39 -12.59
N VAL A 98 4.70 10.17 -13.10
CA VAL A 98 6.01 10.36 -12.45
C VAL A 98 5.84 11.03 -11.10
N ILE A 99 5.12 12.15 -11.04
CA ILE A 99 4.97 12.92 -9.79
C ILE A 99 4.18 12.11 -8.76
N VAL A 100 3.05 11.54 -9.17
CA VAL A 100 2.21 10.72 -8.27
C VAL A 100 2.96 9.50 -7.78
N GLY A 101 3.65 8.79 -8.69
CA GLY A 101 4.43 7.60 -8.32
C GLY A 101 5.51 7.91 -7.29
N VAL A 102 6.30 8.97 -7.53
CA VAL A 102 7.34 9.38 -6.57
C VAL A 102 6.73 9.81 -5.24
N MET A 103 5.69 10.65 -5.25
CA MET A 103 5.02 11.09 -4.02
C MET A 103 4.43 9.93 -3.24
N SER A 104 3.79 8.99 -3.90
CA SER A 104 3.17 7.83 -3.27
C SER A 104 4.18 6.88 -2.64
N GLY A 105 5.43 6.92 -3.08
CA GLY A 105 6.53 6.17 -2.45
C GLY A 105 6.87 6.63 -1.03
N PHE A 106 6.52 7.85 -0.67
CA PHE A 106 6.79 8.45 0.64
C PHE A 106 5.52 8.83 1.41
N LEU A 107 4.36 8.75 0.75
CA LEU A 107 3.05 9.06 1.29
C LEU A 107 2.11 7.89 0.99
N SER A 108 0.98 7.80 1.67
CA SER A 108 0.02 6.75 1.34
C SER A 108 -0.56 6.93 -0.07
N ASN A 109 -0.87 5.82 -0.76
CA ASN A 109 -1.47 5.84 -2.09
C ASN A 109 -2.77 6.65 -2.12
N THR A 110 -3.64 6.43 -1.13
CA THR A 110 -4.92 7.13 -0.98
C THR A 110 -4.72 8.61 -0.70
N GLY A 111 -3.79 8.95 0.18
CA GLY A 111 -3.45 10.33 0.51
C GLY A 111 -2.94 11.08 -0.71
N THR A 112 -1.95 10.53 -1.42
CA THR A 112 -1.42 11.13 -2.64
C THR A 112 -2.51 11.35 -3.68
N ALA A 113 -3.40 10.37 -3.90
CA ALA A 113 -4.50 10.49 -4.83
C ALA A 113 -5.49 11.58 -4.41
N ALA A 114 -5.90 11.62 -3.13
CA ALA A 114 -6.86 12.59 -2.62
C ALA A 114 -6.48 14.04 -2.92
N ILE A 115 -5.17 14.36 -2.84
CA ILE A 115 -4.66 15.70 -3.10
C ILE A 115 -4.57 16.00 -4.58
N LEU A 116 -4.05 15.04 -5.34
CA LEU A 116 -3.72 15.30 -6.73
C LEU A 116 -4.94 15.18 -7.65
N ILE A 117 -6.02 14.53 -7.22
CA ILE A 117 -7.29 14.46 -7.97
C ILE A 117 -7.83 15.86 -8.30
N PRO A 118 -8.05 16.80 -7.36
CA PRO A 118 -8.53 18.15 -7.67
C PRO A 118 -7.56 18.92 -8.58
N VAL A 119 -6.24 18.76 -8.36
CA VAL A 119 -5.22 19.39 -9.19
C VAL A 119 -5.31 18.88 -10.64
N VAL A 120 -5.42 17.57 -10.83
CA VAL A 120 -5.52 16.96 -12.17
C VAL A 120 -6.84 17.32 -12.84
N ILE A 121 -7.94 17.44 -12.10
CA ILE A 121 -9.21 17.97 -12.62
C ILE A 121 -9.03 19.41 -13.12
N GLY A 122 -8.36 20.27 -12.35
CA GLY A 122 -8.03 21.63 -12.76
C GLY A 122 -7.12 21.68 -14.00
N ILE A 123 -6.17 20.76 -14.12
CA ILE A 123 -5.33 20.60 -15.32
C ILE A 123 -6.18 20.18 -16.52
N ALA A 124 -7.07 19.22 -16.37
CA ALA A 124 -7.97 18.75 -17.41
C ALA A 124 -8.84 19.91 -17.95
N ALA A 125 -9.45 20.70 -17.03
CA ALA A 125 -10.26 21.84 -17.40
C ALA A 125 -9.49 22.91 -18.20
N LYS A 126 -8.23 23.19 -17.81
CA LYS A 126 -7.38 24.18 -18.50
C LYS A 126 -6.81 23.70 -19.83
N SER A 127 -6.51 22.41 -19.93
CA SER A 127 -5.88 21.83 -21.11
C SER A 127 -6.88 21.35 -22.17
N GLY A 128 -8.18 21.24 -21.82
CA GLY A 128 -9.24 20.71 -22.69
C GLY A 128 -9.20 19.19 -22.85
N TYR A 129 -8.36 18.48 -22.07
CA TYR A 129 -8.33 17.03 -22.10
C TYR A 129 -9.37 16.43 -21.13
N SER A 130 -9.86 15.23 -21.45
CA SER A 130 -10.83 14.52 -20.63
C SER A 130 -10.27 14.14 -19.26
N ARG A 131 -11.01 14.41 -18.19
CA ARG A 131 -10.66 14.01 -16.81
C ARG A 131 -10.40 12.51 -16.71
N SER A 132 -11.23 11.69 -17.38
CA SER A 132 -11.10 10.23 -17.37
C SER A 132 -9.78 9.72 -17.94
N ARG A 133 -9.13 10.48 -18.81
CA ARG A 133 -7.85 10.10 -19.40
C ARG A 133 -6.66 10.43 -18.51
N LEU A 134 -6.84 11.30 -17.52
CA LEU A 134 -5.78 11.75 -16.60
C LEU A 134 -5.91 11.13 -15.20
N LEU A 135 -7.13 10.91 -14.71
CA LEU A 135 -7.37 10.42 -13.36
C LEU A 135 -7.06 8.92 -13.18
N MET A 136 -7.31 8.08 -14.18
CA MET A 136 -7.00 6.65 -14.08
C MET A 136 -5.48 6.39 -14.02
N PRO A 137 -4.63 6.98 -14.89
CA PRO A 137 -3.19 6.91 -14.73
C PRO A 137 -2.67 7.42 -13.39
N LEU A 138 -3.30 8.47 -12.82
CA LEU A 138 -2.97 8.99 -11.50
C LEU A 138 -3.09 7.89 -10.43
N VAL A 139 -4.25 7.23 -10.33
CA VAL A 139 -4.45 6.22 -9.29
C VAL A 139 -3.61 4.96 -9.52
N PHE A 140 -3.35 4.60 -10.75
CA PHE A 140 -2.44 3.49 -11.06
C PHE A 140 -1.00 3.82 -10.68
N ALA A 141 -0.56 5.05 -10.94
CA ALA A 141 0.77 5.50 -10.51
C ALA A 141 0.89 5.57 -8.98
N ALA A 142 -0.19 5.96 -8.27
CA ALA A 142 -0.22 5.94 -6.82
C ALA A 142 -0.02 4.51 -6.29
N ALA A 143 -0.70 3.52 -6.86
CA ALA A 143 -0.54 2.11 -6.47
C ALA A 143 0.88 1.59 -6.75
N MET A 144 1.44 1.86 -7.93
CA MET A 144 2.82 1.48 -8.27
C MET A 144 3.84 2.17 -7.36
N GLY A 145 3.63 3.45 -7.07
CA GLY A 145 4.50 4.26 -6.24
C GLY A 145 4.59 3.77 -4.80
N GLY A 146 3.51 3.19 -4.27
CA GLY A 146 3.51 2.57 -2.95
C GLY A 146 4.57 1.50 -2.75
N ASN A 147 5.09 0.91 -3.81
CA ASN A 147 6.15 -0.10 -3.77
C ASN A 147 7.57 0.47 -3.95
N LEU A 148 7.77 1.77 -3.76
CA LEU A 148 9.11 2.38 -3.87
C LEU A 148 9.89 2.34 -2.56
N THR A 149 9.21 2.37 -1.44
CA THR A 149 9.84 2.36 -0.11
C THR A 149 9.04 1.54 0.89
N LEU A 150 9.64 1.24 2.01
CA LEU A 150 8.98 0.56 3.13
C LEU A 150 7.70 1.29 3.59
N ILE A 151 7.71 2.62 3.62
CA ILE A 151 6.61 3.44 4.13
C ILE A 151 5.57 3.82 3.05
N GLY A 152 5.78 3.45 1.79
CA GLY A 152 4.92 3.84 0.68
C GLY A 152 3.52 3.23 0.72
N ALA A 153 3.37 2.05 1.33
CA ALA A 153 2.07 1.40 1.49
C ALA A 153 1.99 0.63 2.81
N PRO A 154 0.79 0.54 3.43
CA PRO A 154 0.59 -0.24 4.66
C PRO A 154 1.02 -1.70 4.54
N GLY A 155 0.78 -2.31 3.38
CA GLY A 155 1.15 -3.70 3.11
C GLY A 155 2.65 -3.97 3.25
N ASN A 156 3.50 -3.00 2.90
CA ASN A 156 4.95 -3.10 3.04
C ASN A 156 5.35 -3.25 4.52
N MET A 157 4.73 -2.44 5.38
CA MET A 157 5.00 -2.48 6.82
C MET A 157 4.42 -3.73 7.49
N ILE A 158 3.30 -4.26 7.00
CA ILE A 158 2.76 -5.55 7.44
C ILE A 158 3.74 -6.68 7.11
N ALA A 159 4.31 -6.67 5.89
CA ALA A 159 5.33 -7.65 5.51
C ALA A 159 6.60 -7.49 6.35
N GLN A 160 6.98 -6.25 6.67
CA GLN A 160 8.11 -5.97 7.58
C GLN A 160 7.88 -6.55 8.97
N SER A 161 6.69 -6.34 9.57
CA SER A 161 6.36 -6.96 10.87
C SER A 161 6.44 -8.48 10.83
N GLY A 162 5.95 -9.09 9.73
CA GLY A 162 6.08 -10.54 9.52
C GLY A 162 7.55 -11.00 9.45
N MET A 163 8.40 -10.26 8.74
CA MET A 163 9.85 -10.54 8.67
C MET A 163 10.52 -10.37 10.03
N GLU A 164 10.22 -9.29 10.76
CA GLU A 164 10.78 -9.05 12.08
C GLU A 164 10.39 -10.13 13.09
N GLY A 165 9.16 -10.68 12.98
CA GLY A 165 8.69 -11.81 13.80
C GLY A 165 9.54 -13.07 13.65
N ILE A 166 10.19 -13.27 12.50
CA ILE A 166 11.10 -14.41 12.24
C ILE A 166 12.59 -14.01 12.27
N GLY A 167 12.91 -12.83 12.81
CA GLY A 167 14.29 -12.33 12.97
C GLY A 167 14.94 -11.80 11.69
N LEU A 168 14.16 -11.54 10.64
CA LEU A 168 14.60 -10.98 9.37
C LEU A 168 14.04 -9.56 9.20
N LYS A 169 14.51 -8.80 8.21
CA LYS A 169 13.97 -7.48 7.87
C LYS A 169 14.22 -7.13 6.42
N PHE A 170 13.36 -6.29 5.85
CA PHE A 170 13.62 -5.58 4.60
C PHE A 170 14.31 -4.25 4.89
N GLY A 171 15.20 -3.85 4.01
CA GLY A 171 15.75 -2.49 3.99
C GLY A 171 14.72 -1.48 3.47
N PHE A 172 14.93 -0.20 3.79
CA PHE A 172 13.99 0.88 3.43
C PHE A 172 13.65 0.93 1.93
N PHE A 173 14.62 0.67 1.05
CA PHE A 173 14.47 0.68 -0.41
C PHE A 173 14.41 -0.72 -1.05
N ASP A 174 14.28 -1.78 -0.29
CA ASP A 174 14.22 -3.13 -0.87
C ASP A 174 13.06 -3.29 -1.85
N TYR A 175 11.93 -2.71 -1.52
CA TYR A 175 10.75 -2.69 -2.41
C TYR A 175 11.03 -2.01 -3.75
N ALA A 176 11.93 -1.01 -3.78
CA ALA A 176 12.30 -0.29 -4.99
C ALA A 176 12.94 -1.18 -6.05
N LYS A 177 13.62 -2.27 -5.67
CA LYS A 177 14.26 -3.20 -6.61
C LYS A 177 13.26 -3.74 -7.65
N VAL A 178 12.01 -3.91 -7.24
CA VAL A 178 10.91 -4.35 -8.12
C VAL A 178 9.95 -3.20 -8.42
N GLY A 179 9.66 -2.35 -7.44
CA GLY A 179 8.71 -1.25 -7.57
C GLY A 179 9.12 -0.17 -8.57
N VAL A 180 10.40 0.24 -8.58
CA VAL A 180 10.90 1.23 -9.55
C VAL A 180 10.78 0.73 -10.99
N PRO A 181 11.24 -0.48 -11.35
CA PRO A 181 11.03 -1.04 -12.67
C PRO A 181 9.54 -1.13 -13.07
N ILE A 182 8.64 -1.56 -12.16
CA ILE A 182 7.20 -1.59 -12.44
C ILE A 182 6.67 -0.20 -12.75
N LEU A 183 7.05 0.82 -11.96
CA LEU A 183 6.63 2.19 -12.19
C LEU A 183 7.14 2.71 -13.55
N ILE A 184 8.42 2.51 -13.85
CA ILE A 184 9.02 2.96 -15.11
C ILE A 184 8.36 2.27 -16.31
N VAL A 185 8.22 0.93 -16.27
CA VAL A 185 7.60 0.17 -17.37
C VAL A 185 6.12 0.52 -17.49
N GLY A 186 5.42 0.74 -16.35
CA GLY A 186 4.04 1.22 -16.35
C GLY A 186 3.88 2.59 -16.99
N ILE A 187 4.77 3.54 -16.70
CA ILE A 187 4.79 4.86 -17.34
C ILE A 187 5.04 4.73 -18.84
N ILE A 188 6.03 3.94 -19.26
CA ILE A 188 6.33 3.67 -20.65
C ILE A 188 5.12 3.00 -21.34
N TYR A 189 4.51 2.01 -20.70
CA TYR A 189 3.31 1.36 -21.20
C TYR A 189 2.19 2.38 -21.46
N PHE A 190 1.88 3.27 -20.51
CA PHE A 190 0.85 4.28 -20.68
C PHE A 190 1.22 5.35 -21.72
N ALA A 191 2.49 5.70 -21.84
CA ALA A 191 2.96 6.66 -22.85
C ALA A 191 2.75 6.16 -24.29
N PHE A 192 2.88 4.84 -24.55
CA PHE A 192 2.86 4.29 -25.90
C PHE A 192 1.64 3.44 -26.23
N ILE A 193 1.13 2.67 -25.28
CA ILE A 193 0.07 1.67 -25.50
C ILE A 193 -1.16 1.94 -24.64
N GLY A 194 -0.97 2.04 -23.31
CA GLY A 194 -2.03 2.06 -22.30
C GLY A 194 -2.99 3.24 -22.45
N TYR A 195 -2.52 4.39 -22.95
CA TYR A 195 -3.38 5.55 -23.20
C TYR A 195 -4.54 5.26 -24.15
N LYS A 196 -4.43 4.24 -25.02
CA LYS A 196 -5.50 3.82 -25.94
C LYS A 196 -6.62 3.07 -25.24
N PHE A 197 -6.37 2.49 -24.07
CA PHE A 197 -7.35 1.77 -23.28
C PHE A 197 -8.08 2.68 -22.29
N LEU A 198 -7.59 3.92 -22.10
CA LEU A 198 -8.23 4.89 -21.23
C LEU A 198 -9.56 5.34 -21.81
N PRO A 199 -10.63 5.38 -21.01
CA PRO A 199 -11.92 5.88 -21.46
C PRO A 199 -11.84 7.38 -21.73
N ASN A 200 -12.64 7.84 -22.67
CA ASN A 200 -12.82 9.27 -22.97
C ASN A 200 -14.26 9.64 -22.61
N LYS A 201 -14.49 10.00 -21.36
CA LYS A 201 -15.82 10.30 -20.79
C LYS A 201 -15.78 11.64 -20.07
N GLU A 202 -16.92 12.32 -20.07
CA GLU A 202 -17.15 13.44 -19.17
C GLU A 202 -17.59 12.88 -17.82
N GLY A 203 -16.82 13.19 -16.77
CA GLY A 203 -17.21 12.87 -15.39
C GLY A 203 -18.19 13.89 -14.85
N SER A 204 -18.87 13.57 -13.75
CA SER A 204 -19.71 14.54 -13.03
C SER A 204 -18.90 15.31 -11.99
N ASP A 205 -19.39 16.51 -11.64
CA ASP A 205 -18.82 17.31 -10.54
C ASP A 205 -19.37 16.86 -9.17
N GLU A 206 -20.33 15.92 -9.15
CA GLU A 206 -20.87 15.35 -7.93
C GLU A 206 -19.80 14.54 -7.18
N GLY A 207 -19.58 14.88 -5.94
CA GLY A 207 -18.59 14.19 -5.08
C GLY A 207 -17.14 14.65 -5.30
N ILE A 208 -16.87 15.64 -6.14
CA ILE A 208 -15.62 16.36 -6.09
C ILE A 208 -15.67 17.17 -4.80
N PHE A 209 -14.88 16.75 -3.82
CA PHE A 209 -14.67 17.58 -2.63
C PHE A 209 -14.13 18.91 -3.09
N ASP A 210 -14.95 19.93 -3.04
CA ASP A 210 -14.59 21.35 -3.28
C ASP A 210 -13.84 21.88 -2.05
N GLU A 211 -12.85 21.11 -1.62
CA GLU A 211 -11.83 21.54 -0.71
C GLU A 211 -10.62 22.00 -1.51
N SER A 212 -10.82 23.01 -2.33
CA SER A 212 -9.75 23.97 -2.58
C SER A 212 -9.52 24.74 -1.28
N LYS A 213 -8.98 24.06 -0.25
CA LYS A 213 -8.49 24.77 0.94
C LYS A 213 -7.58 25.85 0.40
N ASP A 214 -7.95 27.10 0.67
CA ASP A 214 -7.11 28.25 0.32
C ASP A 214 -5.89 28.23 1.24
N PHE A 215 -4.75 27.81 0.68
CA PHE A 215 -3.46 27.79 1.39
C PHE A 215 -2.69 29.11 1.26
N SER A 216 -3.30 30.17 0.68
CA SER A 216 -2.66 31.47 0.52
C SER A 216 -2.29 32.10 1.88
N HIS A 217 -3.01 31.76 2.94
CA HIS A 217 -2.77 32.21 4.30
C HIS A 217 -1.70 31.39 5.05
N VAL A 218 -1.23 30.26 4.51
CA VAL A 218 -0.20 29.45 5.17
C VAL A 218 1.17 30.12 4.98
N PRO A 219 1.85 30.50 6.07
CA PRO A 219 3.15 31.16 5.99
C PRO A 219 4.18 30.30 5.26
N LYS A 220 4.96 30.90 4.38
CA LYS A 220 6.01 30.20 3.60
C LYS A 220 7.02 29.45 4.48
N TRP A 221 7.30 29.98 5.68
CA TRP A 221 8.24 29.33 6.60
C TRP A 221 7.77 27.94 7.04
N LYS A 222 6.46 27.73 7.23
CA LYS A 222 5.89 26.42 7.57
C LYS A 222 6.12 25.41 6.45
N GLN A 223 6.00 25.85 5.20
CA GLN A 223 6.22 25.01 4.02
C GLN A 223 7.68 24.58 3.90
N TYR A 224 8.62 25.51 4.08
CA TYR A 224 10.06 25.20 4.04
C TYR A 224 10.46 24.33 5.23
N LEU A 225 9.97 24.64 6.43
CA LEU A 225 10.29 23.86 7.63
C LEU A 225 9.73 22.43 7.52
N PHE A 226 8.52 22.26 6.97
CA PHE A 226 7.98 20.95 6.66
C PHE A 226 8.93 20.14 5.76
N LEU A 227 9.41 20.73 4.65
CA LEU A 227 10.33 20.04 3.74
C LEU A 227 11.64 19.64 4.44
N VAL A 228 12.18 20.53 5.27
CA VAL A 228 13.42 20.24 6.02
C VAL A 228 13.19 19.08 6.99
N ILE A 229 12.11 19.09 7.77
CA ILE A 229 11.79 18.03 8.71
C ILE A 229 11.51 16.72 7.97
N LEU A 230 10.74 16.76 6.88
CA LEU A 230 10.49 15.58 6.05
C LEU A 230 11.81 14.97 5.53
N LEU A 231 12.67 15.78 4.93
CA LEU A 231 13.95 15.32 4.41
C LEU A 231 14.84 14.74 5.51
N LEU A 232 14.94 15.40 6.67
CA LEU A 232 15.70 14.87 7.80
C LEU A 232 15.13 13.55 8.32
N THR A 233 13.80 13.42 8.37
CA THR A 233 13.14 12.17 8.76
C THR A 233 13.47 11.04 7.77
N LEU A 234 13.34 11.30 6.47
CA LEU A 234 13.65 10.31 5.44
C LEU A 234 15.14 9.94 5.42
N VAL A 235 16.03 10.92 5.54
CA VAL A 235 17.48 10.68 5.64
C VAL A 235 17.79 9.84 6.89
N GLY A 236 17.18 10.19 8.04
CA GLY A 236 17.33 9.39 9.25
C GLY A 236 16.89 7.95 9.07
N MET A 237 15.75 7.71 8.38
CA MET A 237 15.26 6.36 8.09
C MET A 237 16.19 5.58 7.15
N ILE A 238 16.78 6.23 6.14
CA ILE A 238 17.74 5.61 5.22
C ILE A 238 19.01 5.18 5.97
N PHE A 239 19.45 5.97 6.94
CA PHE A 239 20.65 5.72 7.74
C PHE A 239 20.34 5.07 9.10
N GLU A 240 19.22 4.33 9.21
CA GLU A 240 18.77 3.65 10.44
C GLU A 240 19.90 2.83 11.09
N GLU A 241 20.57 2.00 10.30
CA GLU A 241 21.62 1.11 10.79
C GLU A 241 22.86 1.87 11.32
N GLN A 242 23.25 2.94 10.63
CA GLN A 242 24.38 3.77 11.06
C GLN A 242 24.06 4.61 12.30
N LEU A 243 22.82 5.06 12.42
CA LEU A 243 22.35 5.82 13.57
C LEU A 243 22.05 4.95 14.78
N GLY A 244 21.78 3.66 14.58
CA GLY A 244 21.35 2.74 15.63
C GLY A 244 19.99 3.10 16.24
N ILE A 245 19.15 3.86 15.53
CA ILE A 245 17.84 4.33 15.96
C ILE A 245 16.79 3.66 15.09
N LYS A 246 15.83 2.96 15.70
CA LYS A 246 14.75 2.27 14.97
C LYS A 246 13.91 3.24 14.15
N LEU A 247 13.44 2.79 12.97
CA LEU A 247 12.58 3.55 12.05
C LEU A 247 11.37 4.21 12.74
N CYS A 248 10.69 3.48 13.63
CA CYS A 248 9.53 4.00 14.36
C CYS A 248 9.88 5.21 15.24
N VAL A 249 11.08 5.20 15.87
CA VAL A 249 11.54 6.33 16.69
C VAL A 249 11.86 7.53 15.80
N ILE A 250 12.54 7.32 14.68
CA ILE A 250 12.85 8.38 13.70
C ILE A 250 11.55 9.00 13.16
N GLY A 251 10.57 8.17 12.81
CA GLY A 251 9.24 8.63 12.37
C GLY A 251 8.55 9.48 13.44
N CYS A 252 8.55 9.01 14.70
CA CYS A 252 7.99 9.75 15.84
C CYS A 252 8.72 11.08 16.06
N MET A 253 10.05 11.13 15.95
CA MET A 253 10.81 12.36 16.04
C MET A 253 10.40 13.37 14.96
N GLY A 254 10.21 12.92 13.72
CA GLY A 254 9.71 13.75 12.63
C GLY A 254 8.30 14.29 12.90
N ALA A 255 7.37 13.44 13.33
CA ALA A 255 6.00 13.82 13.67
C ALA A 255 5.97 14.82 14.84
N LEU A 256 6.72 14.55 15.90
CA LEU A 256 6.84 15.46 17.06
C LEU A 256 7.46 16.80 16.67
N ALA A 257 8.51 16.80 15.84
CA ALA A 257 9.12 18.04 15.36
C ALA A 257 8.12 18.91 14.59
N LEU A 258 7.26 18.32 13.74
CA LEU A 258 6.22 19.04 13.01
C LEU A 258 5.16 19.66 13.93
N MET A 259 4.78 18.95 15.00
CA MET A 259 3.83 19.47 16.00
C MET A 259 4.46 20.55 16.89
N ILE A 260 5.64 20.30 17.45
CA ILE A 260 6.34 21.25 18.35
C ILE A 260 6.66 22.56 17.64
N THR A 261 7.06 22.50 16.38
CA THR A 261 7.34 23.71 15.59
C THR A 261 6.07 24.41 15.08
N GLY A 262 4.90 23.86 15.35
CA GLY A 262 3.62 24.46 14.92
C GLY A 262 3.39 24.40 13.40
N VAL A 263 4.09 23.54 12.68
CA VAL A 263 3.83 23.27 11.24
C VAL A 263 2.45 22.67 11.08
N ILE A 264 2.12 21.69 11.92
CA ILE A 264 0.78 21.08 12.03
C ILE A 264 0.27 21.23 13.46
N SER A 265 -1.03 21.47 13.65
CA SER A 265 -1.62 21.46 14.99
C SER A 265 -1.80 20.03 15.51
N GLU A 266 -1.84 19.83 16.84
CA GLU A 266 -2.14 18.54 17.45
C GLU A 266 -3.46 17.97 16.92
N LYS A 267 -4.50 18.80 16.82
CA LYS A 267 -5.82 18.40 16.31
C LYS A 267 -5.73 17.85 14.89
N ASP A 268 -5.03 18.53 13.98
CA ASP A 268 -4.90 18.14 12.60
C ASP A 268 -3.98 16.90 12.46
N ALA A 269 -2.94 16.82 13.30
CA ALA A 269 -2.07 15.65 13.38
C ALA A 269 -2.85 14.39 13.78
N LEU A 270 -3.66 14.46 14.82
CA LEU A 270 -4.51 13.35 15.26
C LEU A 270 -5.60 13.00 14.22
N ALA A 271 -6.18 14.01 13.56
CA ALA A 271 -7.17 13.81 12.50
C ALA A 271 -6.57 13.16 11.24
N SER A 272 -5.26 13.27 11.03
CA SER A 272 -4.56 12.65 9.90
C SER A 272 -4.35 11.14 10.07
N ILE A 273 -4.51 10.61 11.30
CA ILE A 273 -4.30 9.19 11.58
C ILE A 273 -5.50 8.38 11.08
N ASP A 274 -5.26 7.45 10.16
CA ASP A 274 -6.28 6.49 9.74
C ASP A 274 -6.41 5.35 10.73
N LEU A 275 -7.26 5.54 11.73
CA LEU A 275 -7.54 4.54 12.77
C LEU A 275 -8.05 3.22 12.20
N LYS A 276 -8.77 3.23 11.05
CA LYS A 276 -9.27 1.99 10.43
C LYS A 276 -8.12 1.09 10.02
N THR A 277 -7.07 1.66 9.42
CA THR A 277 -5.87 0.92 9.04
C THR A 277 -5.07 0.48 10.27
N ILE A 278 -4.99 1.29 11.32
CA ILE A 278 -4.32 0.89 12.57
C ILE A 278 -5.01 -0.32 13.20
N PHE A 279 -6.33 -0.30 13.33
CA PHE A 279 -7.10 -1.43 13.85
C PHE A 279 -7.02 -2.67 12.97
N LEU A 280 -7.04 -2.49 11.65
CA LEU A 280 -6.82 -3.59 10.71
C LEU A 280 -5.45 -4.23 10.92
N PHE A 281 -4.40 -3.43 10.94
CA PHE A 281 -3.02 -3.91 11.07
C PHE A 281 -2.81 -4.60 12.44
N GLY A 282 -3.04 -3.89 13.55
CA GLY A 282 -2.85 -4.44 14.89
C GLY A 282 -3.69 -5.70 15.15
N GLY A 283 -4.94 -5.70 14.67
CA GLY A 283 -5.83 -6.86 14.82
C GLY A 283 -5.44 -8.06 13.96
N THR A 284 -4.92 -7.87 12.76
CA THR A 284 -4.48 -8.99 11.89
C THR A 284 -3.18 -9.64 12.37
N LEU A 285 -2.32 -8.93 13.08
CA LEU A 285 -1.14 -9.53 13.69
C LEU A 285 -1.50 -10.59 14.77
N SER A 286 -2.67 -10.49 15.40
CA SER A 286 -3.16 -11.54 16.28
C SER A 286 -3.45 -12.84 15.54
N LEU A 287 -3.98 -12.75 14.32
CA LEU A 287 -4.23 -13.92 13.48
C LEU A 287 -2.92 -14.56 13.03
N ALA A 288 -1.90 -13.76 12.71
CA ALA A 288 -0.56 -14.25 12.40
C ALA A 288 0.03 -15.06 13.58
N ALA A 289 -0.03 -14.50 14.79
CA ALA A 289 0.40 -15.19 16.01
C ALA A 289 -0.39 -16.48 16.27
N ALA A 290 -1.70 -16.49 16.02
CA ALA A 290 -2.52 -17.68 16.17
C ALA A 290 -2.15 -18.78 15.15
N LEU A 291 -1.89 -18.44 13.89
CA LEU A 291 -1.45 -19.38 12.86
C LEU A 291 -0.14 -20.05 13.24
N GLU A 292 0.81 -19.26 13.76
CA GLU A 292 2.11 -19.76 14.22
C GLU A 292 1.97 -20.65 15.47
N GLN A 293 1.34 -20.16 16.54
CA GLN A 293 1.26 -20.88 17.83
C GLN A 293 0.45 -22.17 17.77
N THR A 294 -0.57 -22.22 16.92
CA THR A 294 -1.43 -23.43 16.81
C THR A 294 -0.93 -24.46 15.80
N GLY A 295 0.05 -24.10 14.94
CA GLY A 295 0.47 -24.93 13.81
C GLY A 295 -0.53 -24.92 12.63
N ALA A 296 -1.53 -24.05 12.67
CA ALA A 296 -2.49 -23.92 11.57
C ALA A 296 -1.83 -23.42 10.29
N GLY A 297 -0.78 -22.58 10.41
CA GLY A 297 0.04 -22.12 9.29
C GLY A 297 0.78 -23.27 8.60
N GLU A 298 1.38 -24.17 9.35
CA GLU A 298 2.06 -25.37 8.82
C GLU A 298 1.08 -26.27 8.05
N LEU A 299 -0.13 -26.50 8.60
CA LEU A 299 -1.16 -27.27 7.92
C LEU A 299 -1.59 -26.65 6.58
N ILE A 300 -1.69 -25.31 6.51
CA ILE A 300 -1.99 -24.60 5.26
C ILE A 300 -0.82 -24.80 4.28
N ALA A 301 0.42 -24.63 4.74
CA ALA A 301 1.61 -24.78 3.92
C ALA A 301 1.70 -26.20 3.32
N GLU A 302 1.51 -27.24 4.13
CA GLU A 302 1.50 -28.63 3.66
C GLU A 302 0.43 -28.88 2.57
N LYS A 303 -0.77 -28.31 2.74
CA LYS A 303 -1.84 -28.44 1.74
C LYS A 303 -1.51 -27.72 0.44
N VAL A 304 -0.97 -26.51 0.53
CA VAL A 304 -0.57 -25.72 -0.66
C VAL A 304 0.57 -26.41 -1.40
N ILE A 305 1.60 -26.86 -0.68
CA ILE A 305 2.74 -27.58 -1.25
C ILE A 305 2.25 -28.88 -1.92
N GLY A 306 1.39 -29.66 -1.25
CA GLY A 306 0.84 -30.89 -1.82
C GLY A 306 0.01 -30.66 -3.09
N MET A 307 -0.65 -29.49 -3.24
CA MET A 307 -1.36 -29.12 -4.48
C MET A 307 -0.43 -28.70 -5.62
N LEU A 308 0.74 -28.15 -5.30
CA LEU A 308 1.73 -27.70 -6.28
C LEU A 308 2.68 -28.83 -6.74
N GLY A 309 2.64 -29.99 -6.06
CA GLY A 309 3.52 -31.16 -6.29
C GLY A 309 4.75 -31.15 -5.36
N ASP A 310 5.45 -32.28 -5.29
CA ASP A 310 6.50 -32.52 -4.29
C ASP A 310 7.72 -31.57 -4.36
N ASN A 311 7.93 -30.92 -5.51
CA ASN A 311 9.01 -29.94 -5.70
C ASN A 311 8.56 -28.85 -6.68
N PRO A 312 7.72 -27.88 -6.25
CA PRO A 312 7.31 -26.81 -7.13
C PRO A 312 8.50 -25.92 -7.49
N SER A 313 8.60 -25.55 -8.78
CA SER A 313 9.59 -24.60 -9.22
C SER A 313 9.38 -23.25 -8.47
N PRO A 314 10.46 -22.58 -8.03
CA PRO A 314 10.38 -21.24 -7.42
C PRO A 314 9.59 -20.25 -8.26
N TYR A 315 9.72 -20.31 -9.58
CA TYR A 315 8.95 -19.46 -10.50
C TYR A 315 7.46 -19.74 -10.45
N VAL A 316 7.05 -21.02 -10.38
CA VAL A 316 5.64 -21.41 -10.29
C VAL A 316 5.06 -20.90 -8.97
N LEU A 317 5.77 -21.10 -7.87
CA LEU A 317 5.34 -20.63 -6.55
C LEU A 317 5.21 -19.11 -6.51
N THR A 318 6.23 -18.37 -6.97
CA THR A 318 6.17 -16.91 -7.07
C THR A 318 4.96 -16.46 -7.88
N PHE A 319 4.74 -17.09 -9.04
CA PHE A 319 3.62 -16.77 -9.91
C PHE A 319 2.27 -17.01 -9.23
N VAL A 320 2.10 -18.18 -8.60
CA VAL A 320 0.85 -18.54 -7.90
C VAL A 320 0.55 -17.57 -6.75
N ILE A 321 1.53 -17.30 -5.90
CA ILE A 321 1.36 -16.35 -4.77
C ILE A 321 1.09 -14.95 -5.28
N PHE A 322 1.88 -14.47 -6.23
CA PHE A 322 1.70 -13.17 -6.84
C PHE A 322 0.31 -13.02 -7.46
N MET A 323 -0.13 -13.99 -8.27
CA MET A 323 -1.43 -13.95 -8.93
C MET A 323 -2.59 -14.08 -7.94
N LEU A 324 -2.45 -14.89 -6.90
CA LEU A 324 -3.44 -14.98 -5.84
C LEU A 324 -3.63 -13.62 -5.16
N CYS A 325 -2.53 -12.94 -4.79
CA CYS A 325 -2.59 -11.61 -4.22
C CYS A 325 -3.16 -10.57 -5.21
N CYS A 326 -2.79 -10.65 -6.50
CA CYS A 326 -3.36 -9.81 -7.55
C CYS A 326 -4.87 -9.99 -7.70
N VAL A 327 -5.37 -11.20 -7.65
CA VAL A 327 -6.81 -11.46 -7.73
C VAL A 327 -7.50 -10.94 -6.48
N MET A 328 -7.00 -11.27 -5.29
CA MET A 328 -7.60 -10.85 -4.03
C MET A 328 -7.67 -9.32 -3.92
N THR A 329 -6.59 -8.62 -4.22
CA THR A 329 -6.51 -7.15 -4.07
C THR A 329 -7.46 -6.39 -4.99
N ASN A 330 -7.96 -7.01 -6.05
CA ASN A 330 -8.96 -6.40 -6.91
C ASN A 330 -10.40 -6.53 -6.36
N PHE A 331 -10.61 -7.34 -5.31
CA PHE A 331 -11.92 -7.54 -4.67
C PHE A 331 -11.92 -7.15 -3.19
N MET A 332 -10.74 -6.90 -2.60
CA MET A 332 -10.55 -6.42 -1.23
C MET A 332 -9.39 -5.43 -1.20
N SER A 333 -9.24 -4.68 -0.10
CA SER A 333 -8.16 -3.68 -0.01
C SER A 333 -6.76 -4.31 -0.06
N ASN A 334 -5.78 -3.56 -0.61
CA ASN A 334 -4.37 -3.96 -0.66
C ASN A 334 -3.84 -4.36 0.73
N THR A 335 -4.19 -3.56 1.76
CA THR A 335 -3.79 -3.79 3.15
C THR A 335 -4.36 -5.11 3.68
N ALA A 336 -5.65 -5.37 3.45
CA ALA A 336 -6.30 -6.61 3.89
C ALA A 336 -5.71 -7.84 3.17
N THR A 337 -5.45 -7.73 1.86
CA THR A 337 -4.80 -8.78 1.09
C THR A 337 -3.45 -9.14 1.69
N THR A 338 -2.60 -8.14 1.94
CA THR A 338 -1.26 -8.36 2.49
C THR A 338 -1.34 -8.91 3.92
N ALA A 339 -2.25 -8.36 4.74
CA ALA A 339 -2.42 -8.81 6.12
C ALA A 339 -2.83 -10.28 6.25
N LEU A 340 -3.61 -10.79 5.29
CA LEU A 340 -3.97 -12.21 5.23
C LEU A 340 -2.83 -13.07 4.66
N MET A 341 -2.17 -12.60 3.60
CA MET A 341 -1.23 -13.41 2.85
C MET A 341 0.17 -13.47 3.45
N VAL A 342 0.59 -12.48 4.23
CA VAL A 342 1.91 -12.46 4.86
C VAL A 342 2.12 -13.65 5.81
N PRO A 343 1.27 -13.90 6.82
CA PRO A 343 1.46 -15.04 7.71
C PRO A 343 1.37 -16.39 6.97
N ILE A 344 0.48 -16.52 5.99
CA ILE A 344 0.36 -17.71 5.15
C ILE A 344 1.63 -17.89 4.31
N GLY A 345 2.14 -16.79 3.73
CA GLY A 345 3.37 -16.80 2.94
C GLY A 345 4.60 -17.21 3.74
N ILE A 346 4.73 -16.73 4.98
CA ILE A 346 5.81 -17.16 5.90
C ILE A 346 5.73 -18.65 6.15
N SER A 347 4.54 -19.19 6.48
CA SER A 347 4.35 -20.60 6.74
C SER A 347 4.69 -21.47 5.50
N ILE A 348 4.31 -21.01 4.30
CA ILE A 348 4.66 -21.69 3.04
C ILE A 348 6.18 -21.67 2.83
N ALA A 349 6.83 -20.53 3.00
CA ALA A 349 8.27 -20.40 2.83
C ALA A 349 9.04 -21.31 3.79
N GLN A 350 8.66 -21.31 5.07
CA GLN A 350 9.27 -22.17 6.09
C GLN A 350 9.04 -23.64 5.80
N GLY A 351 7.82 -24.06 5.42
CA GLY A 351 7.49 -25.43 5.07
C GLY A 351 8.26 -25.97 3.85
N MET A 352 8.69 -25.08 2.95
CA MET A 352 9.50 -25.44 1.78
C MET A 352 11.01 -25.28 2.01
N GLY A 353 11.45 -24.72 3.13
CA GLY A 353 12.83 -24.29 3.35
C GLY A 353 13.26 -23.19 2.38
N ALA A 354 12.31 -22.38 1.91
CA ALA A 354 12.54 -21.25 1.01
C ALA A 354 12.80 -19.96 1.80
N ASP A 355 13.44 -18.96 1.14
CA ASP A 355 13.62 -17.63 1.73
C ASP A 355 12.27 -16.91 1.86
N PRO A 356 11.82 -16.56 3.06
CA PRO A 356 10.59 -15.83 3.27
C PRO A 356 10.53 -14.49 2.53
N SER A 357 11.66 -13.83 2.31
CA SER A 357 11.74 -12.54 1.61
C SER A 357 11.16 -12.63 0.18
N ALA A 358 11.45 -13.73 -0.52
CA ALA A 358 10.95 -13.97 -1.87
C ALA A 358 9.42 -14.05 -1.91
N VAL A 359 8.86 -14.84 -0.98
CA VAL A 359 7.41 -15.05 -0.89
C VAL A 359 6.69 -13.78 -0.46
N LEU A 360 7.20 -13.09 0.57
CA LEU A 360 6.58 -11.89 1.08
C LEU A 360 6.66 -10.74 0.07
N MET A 361 7.77 -10.62 -0.66
CA MET A 361 7.86 -9.61 -1.71
C MET A 361 6.85 -9.89 -2.84
N ALA A 362 6.64 -11.15 -3.21
CA ALA A 362 5.59 -11.53 -4.17
C ALA A 362 4.19 -11.18 -3.64
N CYS A 363 3.92 -11.41 -2.34
CA CYS A 363 2.66 -11.04 -1.70
C CYS A 363 2.42 -9.52 -1.76
N VAL A 364 3.42 -8.71 -1.39
CA VAL A 364 3.31 -7.24 -1.34
C VAL A 364 3.12 -6.65 -2.72
N ILE A 365 3.98 -7.01 -3.67
CA ILE A 365 3.90 -6.47 -5.03
C ILE A 365 2.60 -6.93 -5.71
N GLY A 366 2.23 -8.20 -5.58
CA GLY A 366 0.94 -8.71 -6.08
C GLY A 366 -0.25 -8.03 -5.42
N GLY A 367 -0.21 -7.86 -4.09
CA GLY A 367 -1.23 -7.17 -3.30
C GLY A 367 -1.39 -5.67 -3.62
N SER A 368 -0.41 -5.08 -4.30
CA SER A 368 -0.48 -3.68 -4.78
C SER A 368 -1.06 -3.54 -6.18
N CYS A 369 -1.34 -4.65 -6.89
CA CYS A 369 -1.83 -4.65 -8.28
C CYS A 369 -3.36 -4.45 -8.39
N ALA A 370 -3.93 -3.52 -7.65
CA ALA A 370 -5.36 -3.21 -7.63
C ALA A 370 -5.78 -2.32 -8.83
N TYR A 371 -5.55 -2.77 -10.04
CA TYR A 371 -5.78 -1.96 -11.24
C TYR A 371 -7.08 -2.30 -11.98
N ALA A 372 -7.61 -3.53 -11.84
CA ALA A 372 -8.68 -4.02 -12.70
C ALA A 372 -10.09 -3.70 -12.19
N THR A 373 -10.24 -3.17 -10.98
CA THR A 373 -11.54 -2.83 -10.40
C THR A 373 -11.54 -1.46 -9.71
N PRO A 374 -12.70 -0.79 -9.62
CA PRO A 374 -12.81 0.46 -8.90
C PRO A 374 -12.80 0.29 -7.38
N ILE A 375 -12.97 -0.92 -6.86
CA ILE A 375 -13.10 -1.21 -5.42
C ILE A 375 -11.81 -1.73 -4.77
N GLY A 376 -10.83 -2.16 -5.56
CA GLY A 376 -9.60 -2.78 -5.03
C GLY A 376 -8.73 -1.83 -4.18
N MET A 377 -8.90 -0.51 -4.34
CA MET A 377 -8.15 0.48 -3.58
C MET A 377 -9.00 1.74 -3.37
N PRO A 378 -8.97 2.40 -2.18
CA PRO A 378 -9.75 3.61 -1.94
C PRO A 378 -9.49 4.72 -2.97
N ALA A 379 -8.23 4.89 -3.43
CA ALA A 379 -7.90 5.87 -4.46
C ALA A 379 -8.66 5.61 -5.79
N ASN A 380 -8.86 4.34 -6.16
CA ASN A 380 -9.66 3.98 -7.34
C ASN A 380 -11.11 4.46 -7.19
N THR A 381 -11.71 4.21 -6.02
CA THR A 381 -13.10 4.60 -5.73
C THR A 381 -13.28 6.12 -5.79
N MET A 382 -12.30 6.89 -5.32
CA MET A 382 -12.37 8.36 -5.31
C MET A 382 -12.49 8.98 -6.71
N VAL A 383 -11.94 8.35 -7.72
CA VAL A 383 -11.97 8.87 -9.10
C VAL A 383 -13.15 8.34 -9.93
N VAL A 384 -13.94 7.39 -9.40
CA VAL A 384 -15.04 6.76 -10.16
C VAL A 384 -16.01 7.79 -10.70
N THR A 385 -16.57 8.62 -9.81
CA THR A 385 -17.56 9.64 -10.17
C THR A 385 -16.91 10.77 -10.98
N ALA A 386 -15.77 11.28 -10.54
CA ALA A 386 -15.06 12.38 -11.20
C ALA A 386 -14.58 12.01 -12.62
N GLY A 387 -14.24 10.77 -12.87
CA GLY A 387 -13.84 10.25 -14.18
C GLY A 387 -14.97 9.58 -14.97
N GLY A 388 -16.15 9.38 -14.36
CA GLY A 388 -17.28 8.68 -14.99
C GLY A 388 -16.98 7.21 -15.31
N TYR A 389 -16.18 6.54 -14.47
CA TYR A 389 -15.71 5.19 -14.73
C TYR A 389 -16.72 4.12 -14.37
N THR A 390 -16.70 3.04 -15.13
CA THR A 390 -17.39 1.78 -14.87
C THR A 390 -16.39 0.67 -14.56
N PHE A 391 -16.85 -0.45 -14.02
CA PHE A 391 -16.03 -1.65 -13.87
C PHE A 391 -15.35 -2.07 -15.17
N LYS A 392 -16.07 -1.96 -16.30
CA LYS A 392 -15.51 -2.31 -17.62
C LYS A 392 -14.33 -1.42 -18.02
N ASP A 393 -14.36 -0.15 -17.65
CA ASP A 393 -13.27 0.79 -17.94
C ASP A 393 -12.01 0.41 -17.16
N TYR A 394 -12.18 0.10 -15.86
CA TYR A 394 -11.10 -0.40 -15.01
C TYR A 394 -10.53 -1.72 -15.55
N ALA A 395 -11.38 -2.70 -15.84
CA ALA A 395 -10.93 -3.98 -16.37
C ALA A 395 -10.17 -3.80 -17.69
N LYS A 396 -10.67 -2.93 -18.60
CA LYS A 396 -10.05 -2.68 -19.91
C LYS A 396 -8.66 -2.06 -19.81
N ALA A 397 -8.44 -1.12 -18.89
CA ALA A 397 -7.16 -0.46 -18.69
C ALA A 397 -6.27 -1.22 -17.70
N GLY A 398 -6.85 -1.81 -16.66
CA GLY A 398 -6.14 -2.40 -15.55
C GLY A 398 -5.65 -3.82 -15.79
N VAL A 399 -6.43 -4.67 -16.49
CA VAL A 399 -5.98 -6.05 -16.78
C VAL A 399 -4.67 -6.05 -17.60
N PRO A 400 -4.52 -5.26 -18.67
CA PRO A 400 -3.22 -5.16 -19.34
C PRO A 400 -2.11 -4.62 -18.43
N MET A 401 -2.41 -3.70 -17.50
CA MET A 401 -1.42 -3.21 -16.55
C MET A 401 -1.01 -4.30 -15.54
N ILE A 402 -1.95 -5.15 -15.08
CA ILE A 402 -1.63 -6.32 -14.27
C ILE A 402 -0.68 -7.24 -15.03
N LEU A 403 -0.92 -7.50 -16.30
CA LEU A 403 -0.02 -8.33 -17.13
C LEU A 403 1.38 -7.73 -17.21
N VAL A 404 1.49 -6.41 -17.42
CA VAL A 404 2.78 -5.71 -17.40
C VAL A 404 3.48 -5.88 -16.06
N ALA A 405 2.79 -5.63 -14.95
CA ALA A 405 3.33 -5.78 -13.60
C ALA A 405 3.75 -7.24 -13.33
N THR A 406 2.94 -8.22 -13.76
CA THR A 406 3.25 -9.64 -13.63
C THR A 406 4.53 -10.01 -14.36
N VAL A 407 4.68 -9.61 -15.62
CA VAL A 407 5.88 -9.91 -16.41
C VAL A 407 7.12 -9.32 -15.76
N VAL A 408 7.09 -8.04 -15.36
CA VAL A 408 8.20 -7.38 -14.68
C VAL A 408 8.54 -8.10 -13.37
N SER A 409 7.53 -8.45 -12.58
CA SER A 409 7.72 -9.13 -11.30
C SER A 409 8.28 -10.53 -11.44
N MET A 410 7.80 -11.31 -12.42
CA MET A 410 8.30 -12.67 -12.68
C MET A 410 9.75 -12.69 -13.16
N ILE A 411 10.23 -11.62 -13.77
CA ILE A 411 11.64 -11.47 -14.15
C ILE A 411 12.47 -11.04 -12.95
N LEU A 412 12.02 -10.07 -12.18
CA LEU A 412 12.84 -9.39 -11.17
C LEU A 412 12.81 -10.06 -9.79
N LEU A 413 11.67 -10.63 -9.38
CA LEU A 413 11.57 -11.28 -8.08
C LEU A 413 12.59 -12.39 -7.90
N PRO A 414 12.75 -13.35 -8.84
CA PRO A 414 13.75 -14.40 -8.69
C PRO A 414 15.20 -13.91 -8.73
N ILE A 415 15.45 -12.75 -9.35
CA ILE A 415 16.79 -12.16 -9.44
C ILE A 415 17.19 -11.49 -8.13
N PHE A 416 16.30 -10.68 -7.57
CA PHE A 416 16.59 -9.90 -6.36
C PHE A 416 16.26 -10.64 -5.07
N TYR A 417 15.33 -11.59 -5.13
CA TYR A 417 14.83 -12.39 -4.01
C TYR A 417 14.77 -13.87 -4.42
N PRO A 418 15.93 -14.55 -4.52
CA PRO A 418 15.94 -15.97 -4.85
C PRO A 418 15.32 -16.79 -3.72
N PHE A 419 14.48 -17.79 -4.08
CA PHE A 419 13.81 -18.66 -3.11
C PHE A 419 14.79 -19.51 -2.30
N PHE A 420 15.86 -19.90 -2.91
CA PHE A 420 16.92 -20.71 -2.30
C PHE A 420 18.25 -19.98 -2.56
N PRO A 421 18.60 -19.01 -1.71
CA PRO A 421 19.89 -18.36 -1.79
C PRO A 421 20.97 -19.41 -1.52
N GLY A 422 21.93 -19.57 -2.46
CA GLY A 422 23.03 -20.52 -2.39
C GLY A 422 24.05 -20.17 -1.32
#